data_c6784241bdb0433f77f7dba160e4995a
#
_entry.id   c6784241bdb0433f77f7dba160e4995a
#
_cell.length_a   1.000
_cell.length_b   1.000
_cell.length_c   1.000
_cell.angle_alpha   90.00
_cell.angle_beta   90.00
_cell.angle_gamma   90.00
#
_symmetry.space_group_name_H-M   'P 1'
#
loop_
_entity.id
_entity.type
_entity.pdbx_description
1 polymer ?
#
loop_
_entity_poly.entity_id
_entity_poly.type
_entity_poly.pdbx_seq_one_letter_code
_entity_poly.pdbx_strand_id
1 'polypeptide(L)'
;MPNLVLEYNGQIYRFGLTANAAVTNGQNIKVPFNGTELYARIGNENTPLKVIKNGSTYSVQYNPVAFNNIYVDRPASDRSEWRNTAFFPSGNYRITIDGSTRDSREIRINDSRNLEIVMNIVGQGYGNQRLKLTISGYYDRQLQAGSNRNRFSIERIGD
;
A
#
# COMPACT_ATOMS: atom_id res chain seq x y z
N MET A 1 -13.93 -4.23 -0.84
CA MET A 1 -14.16 -3.05 -1.67
C MET A 1 -13.70 -1.82 -0.90
N PRO A 2 -12.84 -0.97 -1.45
CA PRO A 2 -12.37 0.21 -0.74
C PRO A 2 -13.48 1.23 -0.57
N ASN A 3 -13.41 1.94 0.51
CA ASN A 3 -14.40 2.92 0.90
C ASN A 3 -13.75 4.29 1.02
N LEU A 4 -14.50 5.34 0.69
CA LEU A 4 -14.16 6.66 1.13
C LEU A 4 -14.34 6.72 2.64
N VAL A 5 -13.34 7.18 3.35
CA VAL A 5 -13.41 7.34 4.80
C VAL A 5 -13.73 8.79 5.10
N LEU A 6 -14.86 9.02 5.76
CA LEU A 6 -15.26 10.32 6.25
C LEU A 6 -15.17 10.33 7.77
N GLU A 7 -14.43 11.28 8.32
CA GLU A 7 -14.45 11.55 9.76
C GLU A 7 -15.41 12.69 10.04
N TYR A 8 -16.43 12.43 10.87
CA TYR A 8 -17.44 13.41 11.23
C TYR A 8 -17.82 13.22 12.69
N ASN A 9 -17.75 14.29 13.47
CA ASN A 9 -18.04 14.29 14.92
C ASN A 9 -17.28 13.18 15.68
N GLY A 10 -16.00 12.96 15.35
CA GLY A 10 -15.17 11.96 16.00
C GLY A 10 -15.47 10.51 15.62
N GLN A 11 -16.38 10.30 14.68
CA GLN A 11 -16.72 8.97 14.17
C GLN A 11 -16.23 8.79 12.74
N ILE A 12 -15.89 7.55 12.41
CA ILE A 12 -15.43 7.21 11.07
C ILE A 12 -16.56 6.50 10.34
N TYR A 13 -16.94 7.06 9.19
CA TYR A 13 -17.94 6.50 8.31
C TYR A 13 -17.29 6.03 7.01
N ARG A 14 -17.75 4.90 6.50
CA ARG A 14 -17.24 4.33 5.25
C ARG A 14 -18.35 4.30 4.22
N PHE A 15 -18.08 4.82 3.03
CA PHE A 15 -19.03 4.83 1.92
C PHE A 15 -18.59 3.81 0.89
N GLY A 16 -19.54 3.04 0.39
CA GLY A 16 -19.32 2.19 -0.78
C GLY A 16 -19.07 3.05 -2.01
N LEU A 17 -18.09 2.67 -2.81
CA LEU A 17 -17.67 3.44 -3.97
C LEU A 17 -18.10 2.72 -5.26
N THR A 18 -18.74 3.45 -6.15
CA THR A 18 -19.13 3.02 -7.50
C THR A 18 -18.30 3.74 -8.55
N ALA A 19 -17.95 3.11 -9.68
CA ALA A 19 -16.84 3.49 -10.57
C ALA A 19 -16.93 4.80 -11.42
N ASN A 20 -15.88 5.56 -11.54
CA ASN A 20 -15.39 6.56 -12.56
C ASN A 20 -15.47 8.07 -12.34
N ALA A 21 -14.42 8.69 -11.77
CA ALA A 21 -13.99 10.07 -12.10
C ALA A 21 -12.71 10.47 -11.35
N ALA A 22 -11.84 11.27 -11.95
CA ALA A 22 -10.55 11.60 -11.39
C ALA A 22 -10.64 12.63 -10.26
N VAL A 23 -9.94 12.40 -9.16
CA VAL A 23 -9.97 13.25 -7.97
C VAL A 23 -8.61 13.85 -7.72
N THR A 24 -8.60 15.12 -7.31
CA THR A 24 -7.38 15.81 -6.92
C THR A 24 -7.13 15.63 -5.42
N ASN A 25 -5.90 15.35 -5.06
CA ASN A 25 -5.48 15.23 -3.67
C ASN A 25 -5.80 16.51 -2.89
N GLY A 26 -6.34 16.35 -1.69
CA GLY A 26 -6.74 17.46 -0.82
C GLY A 26 -8.06 18.12 -1.19
N GLN A 27 -8.71 17.67 -2.25
CA GLN A 27 -9.99 18.20 -2.65
C GLN A 27 -11.08 17.83 -1.64
N ASN A 28 -11.91 18.79 -1.27
CA ASN A 28 -13.12 18.56 -0.51
C ASN A 28 -14.25 18.24 -1.49
N ILE A 29 -14.94 17.16 -1.21
CA ILE A 29 -16.10 16.74 -2.00
C ILE A 29 -17.34 16.69 -1.10
N LYS A 30 -18.48 16.94 -1.71
CA LYS A 30 -19.76 16.88 -1.03
C LYS A 30 -20.36 15.50 -1.27
N VAL A 31 -20.63 14.76 -0.19
CA VAL A 31 -21.20 13.42 -0.27
C VAL A 31 -22.54 13.37 0.47
N PRO A 32 -23.56 12.74 -0.11
CA PRO A 32 -24.82 12.53 0.58
C PRO A 32 -24.62 11.52 1.72
N PHE A 33 -25.12 11.87 2.90
CA PHE A 33 -25.01 11.01 4.08
C PHE A 33 -26.26 11.20 4.95
N ASN A 34 -27.05 10.14 5.10
CA ASN A 34 -28.27 10.13 5.92
C ASN A 34 -29.19 11.35 5.68
N GLY A 35 -29.43 11.68 4.41
CA GLY A 35 -30.27 12.82 4.04
C GLY A 35 -29.61 14.19 4.23
N THR A 36 -28.36 14.22 4.66
CA THR A 36 -27.54 15.42 4.83
C THR A 36 -26.35 15.34 3.89
N GLU A 37 -25.87 16.49 3.41
CA GLU A 37 -24.65 16.55 2.63
C GLU A 37 -23.47 16.87 3.54
N LEU A 38 -22.43 16.03 3.49
CA LEU A 38 -21.19 16.22 4.25
C LEU A 38 -20.03 16.43 3.30
N TYR A 39 -19.01 17.12 3.78
CA TYR A 39 -17.78 17.29 3.05
C TYR A 39 -16.80 16.19 3.45
N ALA A 40 -16.31 15.47 2.47
CA ALA A 40 -15.25 14.48 2.65
C ALA A 40 -13.99 14.98 1.96
N ARG A 41 -12.86 14.78 2.60
CA ARG A 41 -11.56 15.13 2.03
C ARG A 41 -10.90 13.89 1.44
N ILE A 42 -10.39 14.03 0.24
CA ILE A 42 -9.64 12.97 -0.43
C ILE A 42 -8.20 13.02 0.04
N GLY A 43 -7.69 11.89 0.54
CA GLY A 43 -6.47 11.83 1.32
C GLY A 43 -5.19 12.13 0.57
N ASN A 44 -4.85 11.40 -0.47
CA ASN A 44 -3.61 11.61 -1.19
C ASN A 44 -3.72 11.15 -2.65
N GLU A 45 -2.74 11.55 -3.45
CA GLU A 45 -2.68 11.30 -4.88
C GLU A 45 -2.60 9.80 -5.27
N ASN A 46 -2.24 8.94 -4.31
CA ASN A 46 -2.19 7.50 -4.52
C ASN A 46 -3.51 6.80 -4.19
N THR A 47 -4.52 7.56 -3.78
CA THR A 47 -5.83 7.01 -3.49
C THR A 47 -6.60 6.87 -4.81
N PRO A 48 -6.97 5.66 -5.24
CA PRO A 48 -7.63 5.47 -6.52
C PRO A 48 -9.12 5.82 -6.43
N LEU A 49 -9.41 7.04 -6.07
CA LEU A 49 -10.75 7.57 -5.91
C LEU A 49 -11.07 8.51 -7.05
N LYS A 50 -12.31 8.48 -7.47
CA LYS A 50 -12.84 9.39 -8.48
C LYS A 50 -14.16 10.00 -7.99
N VAL A 51 -14.41 11.25 -8.38
CA VAL A 51 -15.67 11.94 -8.09
C VAL A 51 -16.42 12.16 -9.39
N ILE A 52 -17.69 11.77 -9.42
CA ILE A 52 -18.59 12.12 -10.53
C ILE A 52 -19.50 13.24 -10.05
N LYS A 53 -19.59 14.27 -10.88
CA LYS A 53 -20.52 15.36 -10.70
C LYS A 53 -21.68 15.17 -11.67
N ASN A 54 -22.91 14.98 -11.13
CA ASN A 54 -24.14 14.97 -11.89
C ASN A 54 -25.00 16.14 -11.44
N GLY A 55 -24.94 17.24 -12.18
CA GLY A 55 -25.63 18.46 -11.77
C GLY A 55 -25.05 19.00 -10.46
N SER A 56 -25.85 19.02 -9.39
CA SER A 56 -25.43 19.44 -8.05
C SER A 56 -25.05 18.27 -7.13
N THR A 57 -25.11 17.04 -7.64
CA THR A 57 -24.85 15.81 -6.87
C THR A 57 -23.46 15.29 -7.17
N TYR A 58 -22.71 14.89 -6.13
CA TYR A 58 -21.40 14.28 -6.26
C TYR A 58 -21.47 12.84 -5.77
N SER A 59 -20.97 11.92 -6.56
CA SER A 59 -20.73 10.53 -6.14
C SER A 59 -19.25 10.22 -6.19
N VAL A 60 -18.78 9.48 -5.19
CA VAL A 60 -17.38 9.09 -5.11
C VAL A 60 -17.25 7.66 -5.58
N GLN A 61 -16.29 7.42 -6.45
CA GLN A 61 -16.10 6.12 -7.07
C GLN A 61 -14.66 5.65 -6.93
N TYR A 62 -14.51 4.34 -6.83
CA TYR A 62 -13.23 3.68 -6.78
C TYR A 62 -12.79 3.24 -8.19
N ASN A 63 -11.62 3.66 -8.57
CA ASN A 63 -10.98 3.18 -9.79
C ASN A 63 -9.81 2.29 -9.38
N PRO A 64 -9.93 0.97 -9.52
CA PRO A 64 -8.85 0.09 -9.14
C PRO A 64 -7.63 0.36 -10.03
N VAL A 65 -6.56 0.82 -9.42
CA VAL A 65 -5.27 0.93 -10.07
C VAL A 65 -4.57 -0.40 -9.88
N ALA A 66 -4.04 -0.96 -10.96
CA ALA A 66 -3.23 -2.15 -10.86
C ALA A 66 -2.01 -1.87 -9.96
N PHE A 67 -1.69 -2.81 -9.08
CA PHE A 67 -0.49 -2.70 -8.27
C PHE A 67 0.75 -2.78 -9.18
N ASN A 68 1.61 -1.78 -9.07
CA ASN A 68 2.90 -1.83 -9.75
C ASN A 68 3.84 -2.71 -8.94
N ASN A 69 4.32 -3.80 -9.53
CA ASN A 69 5.26 -4.69 -8.87
C ASN A 69 6.48 -3.92 -8.39
N ILE A 70 6.89 -4.20 -7.16
CA ILE A 70 8.05 -3.57 -6.54
C ILE A 70 9.19 -4.57 -6.56
N TYR A 71 10.34 -4.13 -7.03
CA TYR A 71 11.57 -4.91 -7.02
C TYR A 71 12.72 -4.03 -6.55
N VAL A 72 13.44 -4.50 -5.55
CA VAL A 72 14.61 -3.80 -5.01
C VAL A 72 15.77 -4.78 -4.95
N ASP A 73 16.90 -4.38 -5.53
CA ASP A 73 18.13 -5.16 -5.57
C ASP A 73 19.28 -4.26 -5.12
N ARG A 74 19.96 -4.68 -4.06
CA ARG A 74 21.03 -3.88 -3.46
C ARG A 74 22.25 -4.74 -3.20
N PRO A 75 23.47 -4.19 -3.43
CA PRO A 75 24.69 -4.90 -3.08
C PRO A 75 24.79 -5.07 -1.56
N ALA A 76 25.49 -6.12 -1.13
CA ALA A 76 25.69 -6.39 0.30
C ALA A 76 26.42 -5.26 1.03
N SER A 77 27.17 -4.43 0.30
CA SER A 77 27.87 -3.27 0.87
C SER A 77 26.94 -2.10 1.20
N ASP A 78 25.72 -2.08 0.64
CA ASP A 78 24.76 -1.02 0.92
C ASP A 78 23.95 -1.37 2.17
N ARG A 79 24.35 -0.77 3.28
CA ARG A 79 23.74 -0.97 4.59
C ARG A 79 22.69 0.07 4.94
N SER A 80 22.39 0.98 4.02
CA SER A 80 21.36 1.99 4.25
C SER A 80 19.98 1.36 4.24
N GLU A 81 19.06 1.97 5.00
CA GLU A 81 17.68 1.55 5.02
C GLU A 81 16.98 2.01 3.74
N TRP A 82 16.29 1.08 3.09
CA TRP A 82 15.37 1.42 2.01
C TRP A 82 13.96 1.48 2.61
N ARG A 83 13.30 2.62 2.48
CA ARG A 83 11.98 2.85 3.03
C ARG A 83 11.12 3.53 1.99
N ASN A 84 9.91 3.01 1.79
CA ASN A 84 8.95 3.60 0.87
C ASN A 84 7.52 3.28 1.31
N THR A 85 6.58 4.10 0.89
CA THR A 85 5.16 3.86 1.09
C THR A 85 4.52 3.56 -0.26
N ALA A 86 3.78 2.47 -0.36
CA ALA A 86 3.08 2.09 -1.57
C ALA A 86 1.60 1.87 -1.29
N PHE A 87 0.78 2.11 -2.30
CA PHE A 87 -0.64 1.79 -2.26
C PHE A 87 -0.84 0.33 -2.69
N PHE A 88 -1.50 -0.43 -1.83
CA PHE A 88 -1.81 -1.84 -2.07
C PHE A 88 -3.31 -1.98 -2.30
N PRO A 89 -3.77 -2.18 -3.55
CA PRO A 89 -5.13 -2.62 -3.79
C PRO A 89 -5.42 -3.94 -3.05
N SER A 90 -6.64 -4.13 -2.60
CA SER A 90 -7.03 -5.41 -2.00
C SER A 90 -6.71 -6.57 -2.94
N GLY A 91 -6.22 -7.66 -2.40
CA GLY A 91 -5.83 -8.81 -3.20
C GLY A 91 -4.77 -9.67 -2.55
N ASN A 92 -4.29 -10.64 -3.32
CA ASN A 92 -3.23 -11.54 -2.92
C ASN A 92 -1.90 -11.08 -3.50
N TYR A 93 -0.86 -11.16 -2.68
CA TYR A 93 0.48 -10.70 -3.03
C TYR A 93 1.50 -11.80 -2.74
N ARG A 94 2.46 -11.94 -3.63
CA ARG A 94 3.62 -12.78 -3.40
C ARG A 94 4.80 -11.91 -3.04
N ILE A 95 5.44 -12.24 -1.91
CA ILE A 95 6.64 -11.55 -1.44
C ILE A 95 7.78 -12.53 -1.51
N THR A 96 8.84 -12.16 -2.20
CA THR A 96 10.06 -12.96 -2.32
C THR A 96 11.23 -12.19 -1.76
N ILE A 97 11.97 -12.81 -0.86
CA ILE A 97 13.22 -12.31 -0.29
C ILE A 97 14.35 -13.21 -0.78
N ASP A 98 15.45 -12.63 -1.18
CA ASP A 98 16.59 -13.34 -1.71
C ASP A 98 17.89 -12.74 -1.14
N GLY A 99 18.45 -13.46 -0.19
CA GLY A 99 19.75 -13.16 0.41
C GLY A 99 20.74 -14.30 0.13
N SER A 100 21.26 -14.93 1.19
CA SER A 100 22.04 -16.17 1.03
C SER A 100 21.13 -17.36 0.69
N THR A 101 19.87 -17.29 1.11
CA THR A 101 18.82 -18.21 0.72
C THR A 101 17.64 -17.42 0.18
N ARG A 102 16.68 -18.12 -0.38
CA ARG A 102 15.46 -17.52 -0.94
C ARG A 102 14.25 -17.99 -0.17
N ASP A 103 13.36 -17.05 0.17
CA ASP A 103 12.08 -17.32 0.79
C ASP A 103 10.96 -16.63 0.02
N SER A 104 9.86 -17.33 -0.19
CA SER A 104 8.70 -16.80 -0.88
C SER A 104 7.46 -17.07 -0.06
N ARG A 105 6.61 -16.05 0.11
CA ARG A 105 5.38 -16.15 0.89
C ARG A 105 4.27 -15.34 0.26
N GLU A 106 3.04 -15.84 0.37
CA GLU A 106 1.86 -15.11 -0.04
C GLU A 106 1.17 -14.48 1.17
N ILE A 107 0.67 -13.25 0.98
CA ILE A 107 -0.14 -12.54 1.97
C ILE A 107 -1.43 -12.07 1.33
N ARG A 108 -2.45 -11.87 2.17
CA ARG A 108 -3.74 -11.30 1.75
C ARG A 108 -3.91 -9.91 2.34
N ILE A 109 -4.23 -8.94 1.49
CA ILE A 109 -4.65 -7.60 1.89
C ILE A 109 -6.13 -7.48 1.58
N ASN A 110 -6.96 -7.39 2.63
CA ASN A 110 -8.41 -7.41 2.49
C ASN A 110 -8.99 -6.06 2.08
N ASP A 111 -8.39 -4.97 2.57
CA ASP A 111 -8.83 -3.60 2.27
C ASP A 111 -7.68 -2.84 1.62
N SER A 112 -7.94 -2.18 0.51
CA SER A 112 -6.96 -1.34 -0.16
C SER A 112 -6.44 -0.26 0.78
N ARG A 113 -5.12 -0.10 0.84
CA ARG A 113 -4.48 0.84 1.77
C ARG A 113 -3.05 1.17 1.36
N ASN A 114 -2.53 2.24 1.96
CA ASN A 114 -1.12 2.56 1.89
C ASN A 114 -0.38 1.81 3.00
N LEU A 115 0.74 1.17 2.65
CA LEU A 115 1.58 0.47 3.60
C LEU A 115 3.03 0.90 3.43
N GLU A 116 3.72 1.04 4.55
CA GLU A 116 5.15 1.30 4.57
C GLU A 116 5.92 -0.01 4.39
N ILE A 117 6.92 0.03 3.53
CA ILE A 117 7.82 -1.07 3.25
C ILE A 117 9.21 -0.65 3.69
N VAL A 118 9.87 -1.47 4.49
CA VAL A 118 11.23 -1.21 4.97
C VAL A 118 12.09 -2.43 4.71
N MET A 119 13.22 -2.21 4.06
CA MET A 119 14.25 -3.23 3.84
C MET A 119 15.60 -2.71 4.28
N ASN A 120 16.31 -3.49 5.07
CA ASN A 120 17.67 -3.17 5.47
C ASN A 120 18.47 -4.43 5.77
N ILE A 121 19.77 -4.26 5.86
CA ILE A 121 20.69 -5.30 6.30
C ILE A 121 21.13 -4.95 7.71
N VAL A 122 20.82 -5.82 8.67
CA VAL A 122 21.11 -5.60 10.10
C VAL A 122 22.16 -6.60 10.58
N GLY A 123 22.79 -6.27 11.69
CA GLY A 123 23.82 -7.11 12.31
C GLY A 123 25.23 -6.76 11.83
N GLN A 124 26.20 -7.24 12.57
CA GLN A 124 27.62 -7.02 12.32
C GLN A 124 28.38 -8.33 12.34
N GLY A 125 29.51 -8.36 11.63
CA GLY A 125 30.39 -9.50 11.58
C GLY A 125 30.08 -10.44 10.43
N TYR A 126 31.09 -11.15 10.01
CA TYR A 126 31.01 -12.10 8.90
C TYR A 126 30.03 -13.24 9.24
N GLY A 127 29.07 -13.47 8.36
CA GLY A 127 28.05 -14.50 8.53
C GLY A 127 26.90 -14.14 9.47
N ASN A 128 26.94 -12.98 10.13
CA ASN A 128 25.90 -12.54 11.08
C ASN A 128 24.97 -11.48 10.53
N GLN A 129 25.12 -11.10 9.26
CA GLN A 129 24.27 -10.10 8.64
C GLN A 129 22.94 -10.71 8.23
N ARG A 130 21.87 -9.99 8.51
CA ARG A 130 20.50 -10.41 8.22
C ARG A 130 19.85 -9.44 7.26
N LEU A 131 19.26 -9.97 6.19
CA LEU A 131 18.38 -9.22 5.32
C LEU A 131 16.98 -9.20 5.96
N LYS A 132 16.50 -8.01 6.28
CA LYS A 132 15.22 -7.82 6.95
C LYS A 132 14.27 -7.05 6.04
N LEU A 133 13.05 -7.57 5.88
CA LEU A 133 11.97 -6.91 5.14
C LEU A 133 10.72 -6.88 6.00
N THR A 134 10.12 -5.69 6.13
CA THR A 134 8.84 -5.51 6.78
C THR A 134 7.87 -4.79 5.85
N ILE A 135 6.62 -5.22 5.87
CA ILE A 135 5.48 -4.51 5.31
C ILE A 135 4.50 -4.33 6.46
N SER A 136 4.24 -3.10 6.84
CA SER A 136 3.55 -2.74 8.08
C SER A 136 2.30 -3.58 8.37
N GLY A 137 2.36 -4.40 9.43
CA GLY A 137 1.23 -5.22 9.88
C GLY A 137 0.96 -6.49 9.08
N TYR A 138 1.66 -6.72 7.96
CA TYR A 138 1.37 -7.83 7.05
C TYR A 138 2.53 -8.80 6.86
N TYR A 139 3.75 -8.31 6.95
CA TYR A 139 4.92 -9.11 6.67
C TYR A 139 6.10 -8.63 7.52
N ASP A 140 6.78 -9.56 8.15
CA ASP A 140 8.01 -9.29 8.91
C ASP A 140 8.87 -10.56 8.88
N ARG A 141 9.93 -10.53 8.08
CA ARG A 141 10.85 -11.66 7.98
C ARG A 141 12.27 -11.19 7.81
N GLN A 142 13.17 -12.03 8.26
CA GLN A 142 14.59 -11.86 8.03
C GLN A 142 15.22 -13.21 7.72
N LEU A 143 16.26 -13.15 6.92
CA LEU A 143 17.09 -14.31 6.60
C LEU A 143 18.55 -13.86 6.50
N GLN A 144 19.45 -14.82 6.43
CA GLN A 144 20.86 -14.48 6.30
C GLN A 144 21.10 -13.69 5.02
N ALA A 145 21.81 -12.57 5.15
CA ALA A 145 22.15 -11.73 4.00
C ALA A 145 23.10 -12.44 3.06
N GLY A 146 22.95 -12.19 1.77
CA GLY A 146 23.87 -12.66 0.75
C GLY A 146 25.18 -11.87 0.75
N SER A 147 26.26 -12.47 0.28
CA SER A 147 27.56 -11.81 0.23
C SER A 147 27.67 -10.78 -0.90
N ASN A 148 26.87 -10.91 -1.95
CA ASN A 148 26.93 -10.02 -3.11
C ASN A 148 25.68 -9.17 -3.26
N ARG A 149 24.52 -9.80 -3.28
CA ARG A 149 23.26 -9.10 -3.51
C ARG A 149 22.20 -9.52 -2.53
N ASN A 150 21.36 -8.56 -2.17
CA ASN A 150 20.19 -8.74 -1.33
C ASN A 150 19.03 -8.04 -2.01
N ARG A 151 17.93 -8.76 -2.21
CA ARG A 151 16.82 -8.25 -2.99
C ARG A 151 15.47 -8.75 -2.45
N PHE A 152 14.44 -8.02 -2.80
CA PHE A 152 13.08 -8.48 -2.58
C PHE A 152 12.19 -8.07 -3.75
N SER A 153 11.09 -8.77 -3.90
CA SER A 153 10.02 -8.40 -4.81
C SER A 153 8.67 -8.53 -4.14
N ILE A 154 7.75 -7.66 -4.52
CA ILE A 154 6.35 -7.72 -4.13
C ILE A 154 5.55 -7.66 -5.43
N GLU A 155 4.72 -8.68 -5.66
CA GLU A 155 3.86 -8.73 -6.84
C GLU A 155 2.43 -9.06 -6.46
N ARG A 156 1.47 -8.40 -7.09
CA ARG A 156 0.06 -8.74 -6.94
C ARG A 156 -0.25 -9.92 -7.84
N ILE A 157 -0.78 -10.99 -7.27
CA ILE A 157 -1.00 -12.25 -7.98
C ILE A 157 -2.47 -12.59 -8.18
N GLY A 158 -3.39 -11.82 -7.60
CA GLY A 158 -4.81 -12.05 -7.78
C GLY A 158 -5.67 -11.17 -6.88
N ASP A 159 -6.96 -11.27 -7.08
CA ASP A 159 -7.96 -10.49 -6.33
C ASP A 159 -8.30 -11.11 -4.97
#